data_fdf686ffd9f1c019b4ea70679e58e128
#
_entry.id   fdf686ffd9f1c019b4ea70679e58e128
#
_cell.length_a   1.000
_cell.length_b   1.000
_cell.length_c   1.000
_cell.angle_alpha   90.00
_cell.angle_beta   90.00
_cell.angle_gamma   90.00
#
_symmetry.space_group_name_H-M   'P 1'
#
loop_
_entity.id
_entity.type
_entity.pdbx_description
1 polymer ?
#
loop_
_entity_poly.entity_id
_entity_poly.type
_entity_poly.pdbx_seq_one_letter_code
_entity_poly.pdbx_strand_id
1 'polypeptide(L)'
;MGLLDTNNYLTRQMKLFILFFSYLLVITVVYFTGGTKFSYPHLIYIPILFSSIFFRLAGGILGGLISGIMLAIMPLDTATFQMQTTANWLMRLILLVNFGFVSGLIFKIIIKQYTKLEKIAYYDIITGLENKIILKKRLDELKLKNTKFSLISISIDNILEILNLVGHSQSELLLKEIANYLNNFKVNSNFELYNSYTFRFEFLLTNFSDKYIEEWTKDFVKHIQDNPIFLDKASTFLKLTLGIYASSDNQDKSDEIIKKTYLAIDYANSRGSDYAFYNINMEDKFSTTTLISEVVNSLKY
;
A
#
# COMPACT_ATOMS: atom_id res chain seq x y z
N MET A 1 -1.23 -9.18 -11.04
CA MET A 1 -1.82 -7.92 -11.56
C MET A 1 -3.32 -8.15 -11.71
N GLY A 2 -4.14 -7.63 -10.79
CA GLY A 2 -5.58 -7.90 -10.77
C GLY A 2 -6.36 -6.94 -11.68
N LEU A 3 -7.60 -7.33 -12.08
CA LEU A 3 -8.52 -6.50 -12.89
C LEU A 3 -8.74 -5.07 -12.31
N LEU A 4 -8.52 -4.89 -11.00
CA LEU A 4 -8.67 -3.60 -10.31
C LEU A 4 -7.43 -2.71 -10.49
N ASP A 5 -6.23 -3.29 -10.62
CA ASP A 5 -5.01 -2.53 -10.91
C ASP A 5 -5.05 -1.98 -12.34
N THR A 6 -5.55 -2.77 -13.31
CA THR A 6 -5.66 -2.33 -14.70
C THR A 6 -6.56 -1.12 -14.86
N ASN A 7 -7.56 -0.94 -13.99
CA ASN A 7 -8.43 0.24 -14.03
C ASN A 7 -7.68 1.56 -13.71
N ASN A 8 -6.62 1.51 -12.93
CA ASN A 8 -5.80 2.69 -12.61
C ASN A 8 -4.82 3.05 -13.73
N TYR A 9 -4.40 2.06 -14.54
CA TYR A 9 -3.49 2.29 -15.67
C TYR A 9 -4.21 2.72 -16.96
N LEU A 10 -5.52 2.41 -17.09
CA LEU A 10 -6.29 2.80 -18.26
C LEU A 10 -6.68 4.28 -18.20
N THR A 11 -6.28 5.05 -19.21
CA THR A 11 -6.74 6.44 -19.36
C THR A 11 -8.26 6.49 -19.57
N ARG A 12 -8.88 7.64 -19.27
CA ARG A 12 -10.30 7.84 -19.51
C ARG A 12 -10.69 7.58 -20.97
N GLN A 13 -9.83 7.97 -21.90
CA GLN A 13 -10.04 7.76 -23.33
C GLN A 13 -10.02 6.28 -23.70
N MET A 14 -9.08 5.50 -23.16
CA MET A 14 -9.03 4.04 -23.39
C MET A 14 -10.29 3.34 -22.85
N LYS A 15 -10.77 3.73 -21.67
CA LYS A 15 -12.02 3.20 -21.11
C LYS A 15 -13.23 3.45 -22.01
N LEU A 16 -13.36 4.67 -22.52
CA LEU A 16 -14.43 5.03 -23.44
C LEU A 16 -14.29 4.29 -24.78
N PHE A 17 -13.08 4.12 -25.28
CA PHE A 17 -12.82 3.36 -26.51
C PHE A 17 -13.24 1.88 -26.35
N ILE A 18 -12.85 1.23 -25.23
CA ILE A 18 -13.26 -0.16 -24.94
C ILE A 18 -14.78 -0.28 -24.86
N LEU A 19 -15.45 0.66 -24.20
CA LEU A 19 -16.91 0.68 -24.12
C LEU A 19 -17.55 0.84 -25.48
N PHE A 20 -17.13 1.83 -26.26
CA PHE A 20 -17.64 2.06 -27.60
C PHE A 20 -17.51 0.79 -28.47
N PHE A 21 -16.33 0.17 -28.46
CA PHE A 21 -16.08 -1.03 -29.27
C PHE A 21 -16.91 -2.22 -28.79
N SER A 22 -17.07 -2.40 -27.47
CA SER A 22 -17.91 -3.46 -26.91
C SER A 22 -19.39 -3.30 -27.26
N TYR A 23 -19.94 -2.07 -27.20
CA TYR A 23 -21.30 -1.79 -27.66
C TYR A 23 -21.46 -2.04 -29.16
N LEU A 24 -20.54 -1.52 -29.98
CA LEU A 24 -20.55 -1.71 -31.42
C LEU A 24 -20.57 -3.19 -31.79
N LEU A 25 -19.69 -3.98 -31.19
CA LEU A 25 -19.60 -5.42 -31.42
C LEU A 25 -20.91 -6.12 -31.08
N VAL A 26 -21.48 -5.87 -29.89
CA VAL A 26 -22.69 -6.53 -29.44
C VAL A 26 -23.88 -6.16 -30.35
N ILE A 27 -24.05 -4.88 -30.67
CA ILE A 27 -25.12 -4.40 -31.56
C ILE A 27 -25.01 -5.02 -32.95
N THR A 28 -23.77 -5.11 -33.47
CA THR A 28 -23.52 -5.75 -34.78
C THR A 28 -23.92 -7.23 -34.74
N VAL A 29 -23.49 -7.96 -33.71
CA VAL A 29 -23.86 -9.39 -33.55
C VAL A 29 -25.39 -9.53 -33.47
N VAL A 30 -26.09 -8.74 -32.64
CA VAL A 30 -27.53 -8.82 -32.47
C VAL A 30 -28.25 -8.53 -33.79
N TYR A 31 -27.78 -7.54 -34.56
CA TYR A 31 -28.38 -7.21 -35.85
C TYR A 31 -28.25 -8.34 -36.86
N PHE A 32 -27.05 -8.89 -37.05
CA PHE A 32 -26.78 -9.95 -38.04
C PHE A 32 -27.34 -11.32 -37.65
N THR A 33 -27.65 -11.53 -36.38
CA THR A 33 -28.24 -12.80 -35.91
C THR A 33 -29.77 -12.81 -35.89
N GLY A 34 -30.43 -11.78 -36.44
CA GLY A 34 -31.87 -11.76 -36.61
C GLY A 34 -32.62 -10.81 -35.67
N GLY A 35 -31.92 -9.90 -35.02
CA GLY A 35 -32.52 -8.90 -34.17
C GLY A 35 -32.74 -9.34 -32.72
N THR A 36 -33.74 -8.75 -32.07
CA THR A 36 -33.97 -9.00 -30.62
C THR A 36 -34.86 -10.20 -30.33
N LYS A 37 -35.20 -10.99 -31.34
CA LYS A 37 -36.05 -12.19 -31.28
C LYS A 37 -35.38 -13.36 -30.54
N PHE A 38 -34.05 -13.49 -30.67
CA PHE A 38 -33.28 -14.57 -30.10
C PHE A 38 -32.59 -14.17 -28.76
N SER A 39 -31.74 -15.03 -28.24
CA SER A 39 -31.01 -14.78 -26.95
C SER A 39 -29.80 -13.86 -27.09
N TYR A 40 -29.32 -13.55 -28.31
CA TYR A 40 -28.12 -12.72 -28.54
C TYR A 40 -28.14 -11.33 -27.90
N PRO A 41 -29.29 -10.65 -27.73
CA PRO A 41 -29.39 -9.40 -26.98
C PRO A 41 -28.85 -9.45 -25.55
N HIS A 42 -28.79 -10.63 -24.94
CA HIS A 42 -28.20 -10.80 -23.60
C HIS A 42 -26.68 -10.50 -23.56
N LEU A 43 -25.98 -10.53 -24.70
CA LEU A 43 -24.58 -10.09 -24.79
C LEU A 43 -24.40 -8.62 -24.35
N ILE A 44 -25.46 -7.82 -24.33
CA ILE A 44 -25.46 -6.42 -23.89
C ILE A 44 -25.09 -6.27 -22.41
N TYR A 45 -25.18 -7.34 -21.61
CA TYR A 45 -24.69 -7.32 -20.22
C TYR A 45 -23.18 -7.10 -20.15
N ILE A 46 -22.40 -7.49 -21.16
CA ILE A 46 -20.93 -7.33 -21.18
C ILE A 46 -20.53 -5.86 -21.15
N PRO A 47 -20.98 -4.98 -22.08
CA PRO A 47 -20.66 -3.55 -22.00
C PRO A 47 -21.24 -2.87 -20.74
N ILE A 48 -22.38 -3.32 -20.20
CA ILE A 48 -22.89 -2.80 -18.92
C ILE A 48 -21.91 -3.13 -17.77
N LEU A 49 -21.40 -4.34 -17.72
CA LEU A 49 -20.38 -4.74 -16.73
C LEU A 49 -19.11 -3.91 -16.89
N PHE A 50 -18.57 -3.73 -18.09
CA PHE A 50 -17.41 -2.86 -18.32
C PHE A 50 -17.68 -1.43 -17.88
N SER A 51 -18.85 -0.88 -18.17
CA SER A 51 -19.26 0.44 -17.72
C SER A 51 -19.30 0.53 -16.19
N SER A 52 -19.80 -0.51 -15.52
CA SER A 52 -19.84 -0.62 -14.05
C SER A 52 -18.43 -0.73 -13.45
N ILE A 53 -17.53 -1.50 -14.06
CA ILE A 53 -16.12 -1.63 -13.64
C ILE A 53 -15.39 -0.29 -13.75
N PHE A 54 -15.55 0.41 -14.87
CA PHE A 54 -14.81 1.64 -15.14
C PHE A 54 -15.34 2.85 -14.39
N PHE A 55 -16.65 2.98 -14.28
CA PHE A 55 -17.33 4.18 -13.76
C PHE A 55 -18.23 3.89 -12.55
N ARG A 56 -18.17 2.68 -12.01
CA ARG A 56 -18.88 2.27 -10.78
C ARG A 56 -20.41 2.43 -10.94
N LEU A 57 -21.06 2.95 -9.89
CA LEU A 57 -22.53 3.10 -9.85
C LEU A 57 -23.07 3.94 -11.01
N ALA A 58 -22.50 5.09 -11.28
CA ALA A 58 -22.91 5.95 -12.38
C ALA A 58 -22.75 5.27 -13.74
N GLY A 59 -21.62 4.56 -13.93
CA GLY A 59 -21.38 3.78 -15.14
C GLY A 59 -22.37 2.65 -15.35
N GLY A 60 -22.72 1.94 -14.29
CA GLY A 60 -23.71 0.87 -14.36
C GLY A 60 -25.09 1.37 -14.77
N ILE A 61 -25.59 2.44 -14.13
CA ILE A 61 -26.87 3.04 -14.45
C ILE A 61 -26.89 3.57 -15.89
N LEU A 62 -25.89 4.36 -16.27
CA LEU A 62 -25.79 4.91 -17.63
C LEU A 62 -25.62 3.81 -18.67
N GLY A 63 -24.80 2.79 -18.37
CA GLY A 63 -24.63 1.63 -19.23
C GLY A 63 -25.93 0.87 -19.46
N GLY A 64 -26.71 0.66 -18.40
CA GLY A 64 -28.04 0.06 -18.50
C GLY A 64 -29.02 0.88 -19.33
N LEU A 65 -29.07 2.21 -19.14
CA LEU A 65 -29.90 3.13 -19.93
C LEU A 65 -29.52 3.12 -21.41
N ILE A 66 -28.23 3.27 -21.72
CA ILE A 66 -27.71 3.25 -23.10
C ILE A 66 -28.07 1.91 -23.77
N SER A 67 -27.82 0.81 -23.07
CA SER A 67 -28.13 -0.54 -23.55
C SER A 67 -29.62 -0.73 -23.85
N GLY A 68 -30.47 -0.27 -22.93
CA GLY A 68 -31.91 -0.37 -23.08
C GLY A 68 -32.42 0.44 -24.27
N ILE A 69 -31.94 1.67 -24.46
CA ILE A 69 -32.31 2.54 -25.60
C ILE A 69 -31.78 1.92 -26.91
N MET A 70 -30.54 1.46 -26.95
CA MET A 70 -29.97 0.84 -28.15
C MET A 70 -30.75 -0.39 -28.60
N LEU A 71 -31.16 -1.25 -27.68
CA LEU A 71 -31.99 -2.41 -27.99
C LEU A 71 -33.45 -2.06 -28.29
N ALA A 72 -34.00 -0.94 -27.76
CA ALA A 72 -35.35 -0.49 -28.04
C ALA A 72 -35.52 -0.08 -29.51
N ILE A 73 -34.49 0.53 -30.10
CA ILE A 73 -34.49 0.99 -31.49
C ILE A 73 -34.32 -0.19 -32.47
N MET A 74 -33.80 -1.33 -32.00
CA MET A 74 -33.59 -2.53 -32.84
C MET A 74 -34.92 -3.23 -33.17
N PRO A 75 -35.09 -3.73 -34.42
CA PRO A 75 -36.23 -4.54 -34.77
C PRO A 75 -36.25 -5.85 -33.96
N LEU A 76 -37.44 -6.37 -33.73
CA LEU A 76 -37.62 -7.72 -33.17
C LEU A 76 -37.04 -8.78 -34.10
N ASP A 77 -37.32 -8.64 -35.40
CA ASP A 77 -36.81 -9.52 -36.46
C ASP A 77 -36.26 -8.66 -37.61
N THR A 78 -34.97 -8.80 -37.90
CA THR A 78 -34.31 -8.03 -38.96
C THR A 78 -34.71 -8.46 -40.36
N ALA A 79 -35.18 -9.69 -40.55
CA ALA A 79 -35.60 -10.20 -41.85
C ALA A 79 -36.96 -9.62 -42.29
N THR A 80 -37.89 -9.46 -41.35
CA THR A 80 -39.23 -8.92 -41.58
C THR A 80 -39.39 -7.46 -41.21
N PHE A 81 -38.36 -6.83 -40.62
CA PHE A 81 -38.39 -5.49 -40.04
C PHE A 81 -39.51 -5.28 -39.01
N GLN A 82 -39.96 -6.35 -38.36
CA GLN A 82 -40.96 -6.28 -37.32
C GLN A 82 -40.45 -5.55 -36.11
N MET A 83 -41.09 -4.50 -35.67
CA MET A 83 -40.72 -3.73 -34.49
C MET A 83 -41.21 -4.40 -33.20
N GLN A 84 -40.52 -4.14 -32.10
CA GLN A 84 -40.90 -4.61 -30.77
C GLN A 84 -42.16 -3.91 -30.25
N THR A 85 -42.93 -4.61 -29.42
CA THR A 85 -44.04 -3.98 -28.68
C THR A 85 -43.49 -3.07 -27.57
N THR A 86 -44.23 -2.01 -27.23
CA THR A 86 -43.86 -1.05 -26.19
C THR A 86 -43.59 -1.75 -24.85
N ALA A 87 -44.42 -2.72 -24.48
CA ALA A 87 -44.25 -3.49 -23.25
C ALA A 87 -42.93 -4.25 -23.21
N ASN A 88 -42.49 -4.84 -24.31
CA ASN A 88 -41.30 -5.66 -24.42
C ASN A 88 -40.01 -4.84 -24.23
N TRP A 89 -39.85 -3.74 -24.96
CA TRP A 89 -38.66 -2.93 -24.85
C TRP A 89 -38.59 -2.15 -23.52
N LEU A 90 -39.77 -1.73 -22.97
CA LEU A 90 -39.83 -1.03 -21.68
C LEU A 90 -39.39 -1.96 -20.53
N MET A 91 -39.91 -3.20 -20.49
CA MET A 91 -39.49 -4.19 -19.50
C MET A 91 -37.99 -4.49 -19.61
N ARG A 92 -37.47 -4.60 -20.82
CA ARG A 92 -36.06 -4.81 -21.07
C ARG A 92 -35.22 -3.61 -20.58
N LEU A 93 -35.62 -2.39 -20.84
CA LEU A 93 -34.95 -1.20 -20.32
C LEU A 93 -34.89 -1.21 -18.78
N ILE A 94 -36.03 -1.48 -18.13
CA ILE A 94 -36.08 -1.56 -16.66
C ILE A 94 -35.13 -2.62 -16.14
N LEU A 95 -35.12 -3.82 -16.73
CA LEU A 95 -34.24 -4.89 -16.32
C LEU A 95 -32.73 -4.56 -16.51
N LEU A 96 -32.38 -3.94 -17.63
CA LEU A 96 -31.00 -3.55 -17.93
C LEU A 96 -30.52 -2.42 -17.01
N VAL A 97 -31.37 -1.45 -16.69
CA VAL A 97 -31.06 -0.39 -15.72
C VAL A 97 -30.89 -0.97 -14.32
N ASN A 98 -31.79 -1.88 -13.89
CA ASN A 98 -31.65 -2.57 -12.61
C ASN A 98 -30.35 -3.42 -12.56
N PHE A 99 -30.04 -4.16 -13.60
CA PHE A 99 -28.78 -4.91 -13.71
C PHE A 99 -27.56 -3.98 -13.62
N GLY A 100 -27.59 -2.87 -14.34
CA GLY A 100 -26.55 -1.85 -14.28
C GLY A 100 -26.41 -1.20 -12.89
N PHE A 101 -27.54 -0.92 -12.23
CA PHE A 101 -27.54 -0.41 -10.85
C PHE A 101 -26.89 -1.40 -9.87
N VAL A 102 -27.35 -2.65 -9.89
CA VAL A 102 -26.84 -3.70 -9.00
C VAL A 102 -25.36 -3.97 -9.26
N SER A 103 -24.96 -4.16 -10.51
CA SER A 103 -23.55 -4.39 -10.86
C SER A 103 -22.68 -3.19 -10.47
N GLY A 104 -23.11 -1.97 -10.73
CA GLY A 104 -22.40 -0.75 -10.35
C GLY A 104 -22.26 -0.58 -8.85
N LEU A 105 -23.27 -0.96 -8.07
CA LEU A 105 -23.20 -0.97 -6.61
C LEU A 105 -22.19 -2.02 -6.09
N ILE A 106 -22.22 -3.23 -6.65
CA ILE A 106 -21.27 -4.29 -6.31
C ILE A 106 -19.82 -3.83 -6.57
N PHE A 107 -19.53 -3.29 -7.75
CA PHE A 107 -18.18 -2.80 -8.05
C PHE A 107 -17.75 -1.63 -7.17
N LYS A 108 -18.68 -0.72 -6.80
CA LYS A 108 -18.38 0.33 -5.82
C LYS A 108 -17.95 -0.24 -4.47
N ILE A 109 -18.63 -1.27 -3.98
CA ILE A 109 -18.31 -1.95 -2.70
C ILE A 109 -16.98 -2.68 -2.81
N ILE A 110 -16.78 -3.47 -3.86
CA ILE A 110 -15.54 -4.25 -4.08
C ILE A 110 -14.33 -3.32 -4.09
N ILE A 111 -14.36 -2.23 -4.85
CA ILE A 111 -13.25 -1.28 -4.93
C ILE A 111 -12.97 -0.64 -3.56
N LYS A 112 -14.03 -0.27 -2.82
CA LYS A 112 -13.86 0.28 -1.46
C LYS A 112 -13.19 -0.72 -0.51
N GLN A 113 -13.58 -1.99 -0.56
CA GLN A 113 -12.95 -3.04 0.27
C GLN A 113 -11.52 -3.30 -0.16
N TYR A 114 -11.25 -3.37 -1.45
CA TYR A 114 -9.89 -3.55 -1.99
C TYR A 114 -8.94 -2.44 -1.53
N THR A 115 -9.34 -1.17 -1.66
CA THR A 115 -8.51 -0.03 -1.21
C THR A 115 -8.29 -0.03 0.31
N LYS A 116 -9.27 -0.52 1.08
CA LYS A 116 -9.09 -0.69 2.53
C LYS A 116 -8.08 -1.80 2.85
N LEU A 117 -8.18 -2.94 2.17
CA LEU A 117 -7.24 -4.05 2.33
C LEU A 117 -5.81 -3.65 1.92
N GLU A 118 -5.66 -2.91 0.83
CA GLU A 118 -4.39 -2.38 0.36
C GLU A 118 -3.75 -1.45 1.40
N LYS A 119 -4.54 -0.54 1.99
CA LYS A 119 -4.05 0.32 3.07
C LYS A 119 -3.56 -0.49 4.27
N ILE A 120 -4.33 -1.49 4.71
CA ILE A 120 -3.94 -2.35 5.84
C ILE A 120 -2.70 -3.18 5.50
N ALA A 121 -2.56 -3.64 4.25
CA ALA A 121 -1.43 -4.45 3.82
C ALA A 121 -0.11 -3.67 3.75
N TYR A 122 -0.16 -2.37 3.42
CA TYR A 122 1.02 -1.58 3.08
C TYR A 122 1.34 -0.44 4.03
N TYR A 123 0.38 -0.02 4.86
CA TYR A 123 0.55 1.07 5.81
C TYR A 123 0.29 0.61 7.24
N ASP A 124 1.01 1.17 8.18
CA ASP A 124 0.68 1.06 9.58
C ASP A 124 -0.57 1.89 9.89
N ILE A 125 -1.57 1.27 10.53
CA ILE A 125 -2.91 1.87 10.72
C ILE A 125 -2.85 3.05 11.68
N ILE A 126 -1.93 3.03 12.65
CA ILE A 126 -1.84 4.04 13.71
C ILE A 126 -1.07 5.25 13.22
N THR A 127 0.12 5.02 12.67
CA THR A 127 1.03 6.09 12.24
C THR A 127 0.73 6.61 10.85
N GLY A 128 0.08 5.80 10.01
CA GLY A 128 -0.12 6.10 8.59
C GLY A 128 1.15 6.00 7.74
N LEU A 129 2.29 5.65 8.32
CA LEU A 129 3.54 5.41 7.61
C LEU A 129 3.49 4.10 6.81
N GLU A 130 4.28 4.02 5.76
CA GLU A 130 4.49 2.76 5.05
C GLU A 130 5.15 1.73 5.97
N ASN A 131 4.70 0.48 5.85
CA ASN A 131 5.13 -0.60 6.72
C ASN A 131 6.35 -1.35 6.17
N LYS A 132 6.80 -2.38 6.90
CA LYS A 132 7.92 -3.24 6.54
C LYS A 132 7.79 -3.89 5.14
N ILE A 133 6.57 -4.17 4.67
CA ILE A 133 6.36 -4.79 3.35
C ILE A 133 6.78 -3.83 2.24
N ILE A 134 6.37 -2.56 2.35
CA ILE A 134 6.79 -1.53 1.38
C ILE A 134 8.28 -1.23 1.51
N LEU A 135 8.82 -1.13 2.73
CA LEU A 135 10.26 -0.97 2.93
C LEU A 135 11.06 -2.04 2.19
N LYS A 136 10.72 -3.34 2.35
CA LYS A 136 11.40 -4.43 1.64
C LYS A 136 11.31 -4.27 0.11
N LYS A 137 10.12 -3.98 -0.41
CA LYS A 137 9.91 -3.74 -1.83
C LYS A 137 10.79 -2.58 -2.32
N ARG A 138 10.87 -1.51 -1.55
CA ARG A 138 11.69 -0.34 -1.88
C ARG A 138 13.18 -0.67 -1.89
N LEU A 139 13.66 -1.42 -0.91
CA LEU A 139 15.05 -1.92 -0.87
C LEU A 139 15.37 -2.77 -2.10
N ASP A 140 14.46 -3.68 -2.51
CA ASP A 140 14.65 -4.50 -3.70
C ASP A 140 14.68 -3.67 -4.99
N GLU A 141 13.84 -2.64 -5.11
CA GLU A 141 13.87 -1.71 -6.24
C GLU A 141 15.19 -0.93 -6.33
N LEU A 142 15.72 -0.46 -5.18
CA LEU A 142 16.99 0.28 -5.15
C LEU A 142 18.16 -0.62 -5.54
N LYS A 143 18.16 -1.88 -5.10
CA LYS A 143 19.16 -2.88 -5.50
C LYS A 143 19.12 -3.16 -7.00
N LEU A 144 17.93 -3.36 -7.58
CA LEU A 144 17.78 -3.58 -9.02
C LEU A 144 18.28 -2.40 -9.86
N LYS A 145 18.16 -1.18 -9.31
CA LYS A 145 18.64 0.06 -9.96
C LYS A 145 20.11 0.39 -9.64
N ASN A 146 20.78 -0.43 -8.85
CA ASN A 146 22.13 -0.14 -8.33
C ASN A 146 22.22 1.24 -7.68
N THR A 147 21.16 1.69 -7.00
CA THR A 147 21.14 2.97 -6.32
C THR A 147 21.75 2.84 -4.94
N LYS A 148 22.71 3.71 -4.61
CA LYS A 148 23.31 3.76 -3.26
C LYS A 148 22.26 4.19 -2.23
N PHE A 149 22.16 3.45 -1.13
CA PHE A 149 21.24 3.79 -0.04
C PHE A 149 21.86 3.46 1.32
N SER A 150 21.27 4.04 2.36
CA SER A 150 21.53 3.66 3.75
C SER A 150 20.19 3.48 4.46
N LEU A 151 20.11 2.41 5.25
CA LEU A 151 18.96 2.14 6.11
C LEU A 151 19.37 2.41 7.55
N ILE A 152 18.62 3.26 8.24
CA ILE A 152 18.83 3.62 9.64
C ILE A 152 17.61 3.13 10.43
N SER A 153 17.78 2.09 11.22
CA SER A 153 16.74 1.62 12.14
C SER A 153 16.85 2.34 13.48
N ILE A 154 15.71 2.72 14.03
CA ILE A 154 15.57 3.48 15.27
C ILE A 154 14.91 2.59 16.30
N SER A 155 15.56 2.40 17.45
CA SER A 155 14.97 1.82 18.66
C SER A 155 14.69 2.92 19.67
N ILE A 156 13.55 2.87 20.33
CA ILE A 156 13.20 3.78 21.43
C ILE A 156 13.39 3.03 22.72
N ASP A 157 14.49 3.33 23.42
CA ASP A 157 14.96 2.51 24.55
C ASP A 157 14.10 2.72 25.80
N ASN A 158 13.57 3.92 26.02
CA ASN A 158 12.76 4.25 27.18
C ASN A 158 11.24 4.18 26.95
N ILE A 159 10.80 3.43 25.92
CA ILE A 159 9.38 3.36 25.54
C ILE A 159 8.49 2.85 26.67
N LEU A 160 8.95 1.85 27.44
CA LEU A 160 8.18 1.31 28.57
C LEU A 160 8.02 2.31 29.69
N GLU A 161 9.05 3.13 29.97
CA GLU A 161 8.98 4.20 30.97
C GLU A 161 7.94 5.25 30.55
N ILE A 162 7.95 5.64 29.28
CA ILE A 162 7.00 6.60 28.72
C ILE A 162 5.58 6.04 28.78
N LEU A 163 5.37 4.79 28.40
CA LEU A 163 4.06 4.13 28.47
C LEU A 163 3.53 4.02 29.89
N ASN A 164 4.40 3.81 30.87
CA ASN A 164 4.01 3.82 32.29
C ASN A 164 3.62 5.23 32.78
N LEU A 165 4.25 6.27 32.24
CA LEU A 165 3.90 7.68 32.58
C LEU A 165 2.56 8.10 31.99
N VAL A 166 2.32 7.80 30.69
CA VAL A 166 1.11 8.26 29.99
C VAL A 166 -0.05 7.27 30.07
N GLY A 167 0.22 6.04 30.49
CA GLY A 167 -0.72 4.92 30.52
C GLY A 167 -0.79 4.16 29.20
N HIS A 168 -0.95 2.85 29.28
CA HIS A 168 -1.01 1.96 28.12
C HIS A 168 -2.17 2.29 27.16
N SER A 169 -3.26 2.86 27.65
CA SER A 169 -4.37 3.33 26.82
C SER A 169 -4.01 4.45 25.84
N GLN A 170 -2.90 5.15 26.09
CA GLN A 170 -2.39 6.25 25.23
C GLN A 170 -1.28 5.79 24.27
N SER A 171 -1.00 4.49 24.20
CA SER A 171 0.09 3.94 23.38
C SER A 171 -0.03 4.28 21.88
N GLU A 172 -1.26 4.26 21.34
CA GLU A 172 -1.51 4.61 19.94
C GLU A 172 -1.26 6.10 19.66
N LEU A 173 -1.69 6.98 20.60
CA LEU A 173 -1.44 8.40 20.49
C LEU A 173 0.06 8.70 20.56
N LEU A 174 0.76 8.09 21.51
CA LEU A 174 2.20 8.20 21.65
C LEU A 174 2.92 7.76 20.36
N LEU A 175 2.56 6.61 19.80
CA LEU A 175 3.16 6.09 18.57
C LEU A 175 2.95 7.06 17.40
N LYS A 176 1.77 7.66 17.30
CA LYS A 176 1.43 8.64 16.26
C LYS A 176 2.24 9.95 16.44
N GLU A 177 2.36 10.43 17.66
CA GLU A 177 3.14 11.66 17.94
C GLU A 177 4.63 11.43 17.67
N ILE A 178 5.19 10.27 18.02
CA ILE A 178 6.57 9.90 17.67
C ILE A 178 6.74 9.86 16.16
N ALA A 179 5.82 9.23 15.43
CA ALA A 179 5.88 9.16 13.98
C ALA A 179 5.85 10.56 13.33
N ASN A 180 4.96 11.44 13.81
CA ASN A 180 4.88 12.84 13.38
C ASN A 180 6.18 13.59 13.67
N TYR A 181 6.72 13.42 14.87
CA TYR A 181 7.97 14.05 15.29
C TYR A 181 9.14 13.61 14.39
N LEU A 182 9.31 12.31 14.17
CA LEU A 182 10.33 11.77 13.29
C LEU A 182 10.14 12.22 11.83
N ASN A 183 8.91 12.34 11.37
CA ASN A 183 8.63 12.76 9.99
C ASN A 183 9.09 14.20 9.70
N ASN A 184 9.23 15.07 10.71
CA ASN A 184 9.76 16.42 10.56
C ASN A 184 11.25 16.46 10.22
N PHE A 185 11.98 15.35 10.40
CA PHE A 185 13.39 15.22 10.03
C PHE A 185 13.63 14.84 8.57
N LYS A 186 12.58 14.62 7.80
CA LYS A 186 12.72 14.44 6.35
C LYS A 186 13.19 15.73 5.69
N VAL A 187 14.37 15.71 5.11
CA VAL A 187 14.97 16.88 4.46
C VAL A 187 14.44 17.08 3.05
N ASN A 188 14.24 15.98 2.31
CA ASN A 188 13.78 15.99 0.91
C ASN A 188 13.21 14.63 0.51
N SER A 189 12.88 14.45 -0.78
CA SER A 189 12.35 13.19 -1.33
C SER A 189 13.30 11.99 -1.26
N ASN A 190 14.58 12.21 -0.95
CA ASN A 190 15.57 11.13 -0.77
C ASN A 190 15.59 10.58 0.66
N PHE A 191 14.73 11.10 1.55
CA PHE A 191 14.49 10.60 2.90
C PHE A 191 13.10 10.01 2.97
N GLU A 192 13.01 8.71 3.17
CA GLU A 192 11.76 7.98 3.34
C GLU A 192 11.71 7.44 4.79
N LEU A 193 10.55 7.54 5.46
CA LEU A 193 10.34 7.06 6.83
C LEU A 193 9.30 5.95 6.82
N TYR A 194 9.62 4.84 7.48
CA TYR A 194 8.81 3.64 7.57
C TYR A 194 8.54 3.29 9.04
N ASN A 195 7.44 2.58 9.29
CA ASN A 195 7.18 1.91 10.57
C ASN A 195 7.17 0.40 10.34
N SER A 196 8.24 -0.30 10.75
CA SER A 196 8.36 -1.76 10.54
C SER A 196 7.69 -2.58 11.62
N TYR A 197 7.68 -2.10 12.84
CA TYR A 197 7.08 -2.71 14.02
C TYR A 197 6.64 -1.63 15.01
N THR A 198 5.84 -1.99 16.00
CA THR A 198 5.46 -1.09 17.08
C THR A 198 6.69 -0.43 17.71
N PHE A 199 6.76 0.90 17.69
CA PHE A 199 7.87 1.72 18.17
C PHE A 199 9.24 1.46 17.51
N ARG A 200 9.27 0.85 16.31
CA ARG A 200 10.45 0.75 15.47
C ARG A 200 10.23 1.47 14.16
N PHE A 201 11.11 2.40 13.88
CA PHE A 201 11.06 3.23 12.69
C PHE A 201 12.33 3.05 11.88
N GLU A 202 12.24 3.22 10.58
CA GLU A 202 13.38 3.19 9.68
C GLU A 202 13.39 4.42 8.79
N PHE A 203 14.54 5.11 8.77
CA PHE A 203 14.86 6.06 7.70
C PHE A 203 15.60 5.34 6.59
N LEU A 204 15.11 5.48 5.37
CA LEU A 204 15.80 5.07 4.15
C LEU A 204 16.30 6.31 3.43
N LEU A 205 17.62 6.43 3.30
CA LEU A 205 18.30 7.55 2.68
C LEU A 205 18.92 7.09 1.37
N THR A 206 18.68 7.80 0.28
CA THR A 206 19.19 7.44 -1.05
C THR A 206 20.13 8.51 -1.60
N ASN A 207 21.23 8.07 -2.23
CA ASN A 207 22.22 8.93 -2.89
C ASN A 207 22.97 9.92 -1.97
N PHE A 208 23.19 9.55 -0.72
CA PHE A 208 24.04 10.32 0.21
C PHE A 208 25.40 9.63 0.42
N SER A 209 26.43 10.43 0.77
CA SER A 209 27.73 9.90 1.18
C SER A 209 27.69 9.40 2.62
N ASP A 210 28.55 8.44 2.95
CA ASP A 210 28.64 7.89 4.30
C ASP A 210 28.98 8.96 5.34
N LYS A 211 29.84 9.93 4.97
CA LYS A 211 30.14 11.09 5.80
C LYS A 211 28.90 11.94 6.12
N TYR A 212 28.07 12.22 5.11
CA TYR A 212 26.82 12.95 5.33
C TYR A 212 25.87 12.19 6.26
N ILE A 213 25.76 10.87 6.10
CA ILE A 213 24.90 10.04 6.94
C ILE A 213 25.39 10.06 8.40
N GLU A 214 26.70 10.02 8.61
CA GLU A 214 27.26 10.11 9.96
C GLU A 214 27.01 11.48 10.60
N GLU A 215 27.25 12.57 9.87
CA GLU A 215 26.97 13.94 10.34
C GLU A 215 25.47 14.12 10.66
N TRP A 216 24.59 13.73 9.73
CA TRP A 216 23.15 13.78 9.94
C TRP A 216 22.71 12.95 11.15
N THR A 217 23.28 11.75 11.33
CA THR A 217 22.95 10.89 12.47
C THR A 217 23.33 11.55 13.80
N LYS A 218 24.51 12.16 13.89
CA LYS A 218 24.95 12.90 15.08
C LYS A 218 24.02 14.07 15.41
N ASP A 219 23.68 14.86 14.40
CA ASP A 219 22.77 16.01 14.56
C ASP A 219 21.37 15.56 14.94
N PHE A 220 20.88 14.48 14.35
CA PHE A 220 19.59 13.88 14.65
C PHE A 220 19.53 13.40 16.13
N VAL A 221 20.50 12.62 16.57
CA VAL A 221 20.55 12.13 17.96
C VAL A 221 20.60 13.30 18.94
N LYS A 222 21.49 14.27 18.70
CA LYS A 222 21.60 15.46 19.53
C LYS A 222 20.28 16.24 19.60
N HIS A 223 19.63 16.44 18.47
CA HIS A 223 18.35 17.14 18.44
C HIS A 223 17.27 16.41 19.26
N ILE A 224 17.19 15.08 19.16
CA ILE A 224 16.23 14.29 19.93
C ILE A 224 16.53 14.35 21.43
N GLN A 225 17.80 14.35 21.81
CA GLN A 225 18.22 14.45 23.23
C GLN A 225 17.94 15.84 23.81
N ASP A 226 18.09 16.90 23.01
CA ASP A 226 17.91 18.29 23.45
C ASP A 226 16.45 18.76 23.44
N ASN A 227 15.56 18.08 22.70
CA ASN A 227 14.17 18.53 22.50
C ASN A 227 13.17 17.45 22.94
N PRO A 228 12.28 17.77 23.90
CA PRO A 228 11.26 16.83 24.33
C PRO A 228 10.17 16.65 23.27
N ILE A 229 9.55 15.48 23.26
CA ILE A 229 8.29 15.25 22.58
C ILE A 229 7.14 15.69 23.49
N PHE A 230 6.17 16.42 22.93
CA PHE A 230 5.00 16.88 23.65
C PHE A 230 3.86 15.89 23.45
N LEU A 231 3.33 15.40 24.55
CA LEU A 231 2.13 14.59 24.63
C LEU A 231 1.06 15.45 25.34
N ASP A 232 -0.20 15.25 25.04
CA ASP A 232 -1.34 16.09 25.44
C ASP A 232 -1.24 16.73 26.85
N LYS A 233 -0.73 16.01 27.86
CA LYS A 233 -0.61 16.47 29.25
C LYS A 233 0.81 16.37 29.84
N ALA A 234 1.78 15.92 29.04
CA ALA A 234 3.15 15.73 29.52
C ALA A 234 4.15 15.96 28.38
N SER A 235 5.38 16.25 28.75
CA SER A 235 6.51 16.24 27.83
C SER A 235 7.54 15.24 28.33
N THR A 236 8.20 14.55 27.41
CA THR A 236 9.25 13.60 27.74
C THR A 236 10.34 13.59 26.68
N PHE A 237 11.54 13.19 27.08
CA PHE A 237 12.64 13.02 26.14
C PHE A 237 12.66 11.58 25.63
N LEU A 238 12.85 11.42 24.33
CA LEU A 238 13.08 10.10 23.75
C LEU A 238 14.56 9.72 23.92
N LYS A 239 14.80 8.49 24.37
CA LYS A 239 16.12 7.88 24.34
C LYS A 239 16.15 6.93 23.16
N LEU A 240 17.02 7.20 22.19
CA LEU A 240 17.09 6.44 20.94
C LEU A 240 18.43 5.76 20.79
N THR A 241 18.42 4.55 20.24
CA THR A 241 19.60 3.90 19.70
C THR A 241 19.39 3.60 18.22
N LEU A 242 20.37 3.95 17.38
CA LEU A 242 20.30 3.79 15.95
C LEU A 242 21.26 2.75 15.42
N GLY A 243 20.78 1.90 14.52
CA GLY A 243 21.60 0.96 13.76
C GLY A 243 21.59 1.33 12.29
N ILE A 244 22.78 1.47 11.69
CA ILE A 244 22.95 2.00 10.34
C ILE A 244 23.56 0.93 9.46
N TYR A 245 22.90 0.64 8.34
CA TYR A 245 23.44 -0.15 7.25
C TYR A 245 23.67 0.77 6.05
N ALA A 246 24.92 0.80 5.56
CA ALA A 246 25.25 1.48 4.30
C ALA A 246 25.47 0.44 3.20
N SER A 247 24.78 0.62 2.05
CA SER A 247 24.91 -0.33 0.93
C SER A 247 26.30 -0.22 0.30
N SER A 248 27.05 -1.33 0.26
CA SER A 248 28.32 -1.41 -0.45
C SER A 248 28.21 -2.18 -1.77
N ASP A 249 27.64 -3.39 -1.75
CA ASP A 249 27.63 -4.32 -2.90
C ASP A 249 26.26 -4.83 -3.34
N ASN A 250 25.17 -4.31 -2.81
CA ASN A 250 23.77 -4.62 -3.18
C ASN A 250 23.37 -6.12 -3.25
N GLN A 251 24.17 -7.04 -2.66
CA GLN A 251 23.91 -8.49 -2.73
C GLN A 251 23.00 -9.00 -1.61
N ASP A 252 22.93 -8.31 -0.48
CA ASP A 252 22.12 -8.74 0.66
C ASP A 252 20.64 -8.75 0.34
N LYS A 253 19.90 -9.74 0.86
CA LYS A 253 18.44 -9.74 0.79
C LYS A 253 17.87 -8.64 1.67
N SER A 254 16.69 -8.11 1.32
CA SER A 254 16.05 -7.02 2.07
C SER A 254 15.84 -7.36 3.56
N ASP A 255 15.54 -8.63 3.88
CA ASP A 255 15.43 -9.08 5.27
C ASP A 255 16.80 -9.08 5.99
N GLU A 256 17.87 -9.42 5.30
CA GLU A 256 19.23 -9.39 5.84
C GLU A 256 19.69 -7.96 6.11
N ILE A 257 19.38 -7.02 5.22
CA ILE A 257 19.67 -5.60 5.42
C ILE A 257 18.99 -5.09 6.70
N ILE A 258 17.72 -5.38 6.88
CA ILE A 258 16.99 -4.98 8.08
C ILE A 258 17.57 -5.67 9.33
N LYS A 259 17.91 -6.96 9.24
CA LYS A 259 18.56 -7.68 10.33
C LYS A 259 19.90 -7.05 10.72
N LYS A 260 20.71 -6.65 9.74
CA LYS A 260 22.00 -5.99 9.94
C LYS A 260 21.88 -4.66 10.68
N THR A 261 20.83 -3.87 10.42
CA THR A 261 20.60 -2.66 11.22
C THR A 261 20.24 -2.98 12.67
N TYR A 262 19.49 -4.06 12.91
CA TYR A 262 19.16 -4.47 14.28
C TYR A 262 20.38 -4.96 15.05
N LEU A 263 21.27 -5.72 14.39
CA LEU A 263 22.57 -6.11 14.99
C LEU A 263 23.40 -4.88 15.35
N ALA A 264 23.37 -3.83 14.53
CA ALA A 264 24.05 -2.58 14.84
C ALA A 264 23.42 -1.84 16.04
N ILE A 265 22.10 -1.87 16.21
CA ILE A 265 21.41 -1.34 17.41
C ILE A 265 21.88 -2.10 18.66
N ASP A 266 21.85 -3.43 18.63
CA ASP A 266 22.25 -4.25 19.77
C ASP A 266 23.73 -4.04 20.12
N TYR A 267 24.57 -3.87 19.10
CA TYR A 267 25.98 -3.54 19.29
C TYR A 267 26.16 -2.15 19.94
N ALA A 268 25.45 -1.13 19.46
CA ALA A 268 25.48 0.22 20.05
C ALA A 268 25.05 0.18 21.52
N ASN A 269 23.93 -0.49 21.82
CA ASN A 269 23.42 -0.67 23.17
C ASN A 269 24.45 -1.36 24.10
N SER A 270 25.13 -2.41 23.64
CA SER A 270 26.13 -3.12 24.42
C SER A 270 27.35 -2.27 24.77
N ARG A 271 27.58 -1.18 24.03
CA ARG A 271 28.68 -0.23 24.26
C ARG A 271 28.26 1.10 24.87
N GLY A 272 26.96 1.29 25.14
CA GLY A 272 26.43 2.57 25.63
C GLY A 272 26.58 3.69 24.60
N SER A 273 26.53 3.37 23.29
CA SER A 273 26.62 4.35 22.22
C SER A 273 25.23 4.61 21.64
N ASP A 274 24.96 5.83 21.23
CA ASP A 274 23.64 6.23 20.67
C ASP A 274 23.44 5.66 19.25
N TYR A 275 24.51 5.30 18.53
CA TYR A 275 24.42 4.69 17.21
C TYR A 275 25.63 3.81 16.89
N ALA A 276 25.44 2.89 15.93
CA ALA A 276 26.53 2.15 15.30
C ALA A 276 26.24 1.90 13.82
N PHE A 277 27.32 1.94 13.03
CA PHE A 277 27.30 1.42 11.65
C PHE A 277 27.51 -0.08 11.69
N TYR A 278 26.70 -0.82 10.93
CA TYR A 278 26.88 -2.26 10.80
C TYR A 278 28.27 -2.59 10.25
N ASN A 279 28.90 -3.56 10.87
CA ASN A 279 30.16 -4.15 10.42
C ASN A 279 30.04 -5.68 10.54
N ILE A 280 30.63 -6.41 9.60
CA ILE A 280 30.59 -7.88 9.55
C ILE A 280 31.06 -8.55 10.87
N ASN A 281 32.02 -7.94 11.56
CA ASN A 281 32.51 -8.43 12.85
C ASN A 281 31.46 -8.43 13.98
N MET A 282 30.30 -7.80 13.75
CA MET A 282 29.19 -7.82 14.71
C MET A 282 28.44 -9.16 14.68
N GLU A 283 28.45 -9.88 13.56
CA GLU A 283 27.78 -11.18 13.43
C GLU A 283 28.42 -12.25 14.31
N ASP A 284 29.75 -12.24 14.41
CA ASP A 284 30.52 -13.25 15.22
C ASP A 284 30.19 -13.16 16.71
N LYS A 285 29.98 -11.96 17.25
CA LYS A 285 29.63 -11.76 18.66
C LYS A 285 28.25 -12.26 19.02
N PHE A 286 27.29 -12.11 18.11
CA PHE A 286 25.91 -12.56 18.34
C PHE A 286 25.77 -14.07 18.23
N SER A 287 26.47 -14.72 17.29
CA SER A 287 26.49 -16.17 17.20
C SER A 287 27.03 -16.79 18.49
N THR A 288 28.04 -16.19 19.07
CA THR A 288 28.63 -16.63 20.35
C THR A 288 27.68 -16.43 21.54
N THR A 289 26.97 -15.29 21.60
CA THR A 289 26.00 -15.00 22.68
C THR A 289 24.78 -15.92 22.60
N THR A 290 24.29 -16.22 21.40
CA THR A 290 23.18 -17.16 21.18
C THR A 290 23.58 -18.57 21.56
N LEU A 291 24.77 -19.03 21.18
CA LEU A 291 25.33 -20.33 21.59
C LEU A 291 25.49 -20.45 23.12
N ILE A 292 25.98 -19.41 23.77
CA ILE A 292 26.10 -19.37 25.24
C ILE A 292 24.72 -19.46 25.90
N SER A 293 23.71 -18.74 25.38
CA SER A 293 22.36 -18.81 25.92
C SER A 293 21.68 -20.17 25.71
N GLU A 294 21.93 -20.84 24.59
CA GLU A 294 21.45 -22.19 24.31
C GLU A 294 22.15 -23.22 25.23
N VAL A 295 23.47 -23.09 25.42
CA VAL A 295 24.25 -23.95 26.34
C VAL A 295 23.77 -23.74 27.77
N VAL A 296 23.58 -22.50 28.23
CA VAL A 296 23.09 -22.24 29.60
C VAL A 296 21.66 -22.77 29.80
N ASN A 297 20.81 -22.68 28.79
CA ASN A 297 19.45 -23.25 28.87
C ASN A 297 19.45 -24.78 28.81
N SER A 298 20.36 -25.41 28.08
CA SER A 298 20.52 -26.87 28.07
C SER A 298 21.13 -27.46 29.36
N LEU A 299 21.83 -26.64 30.13
CA LEU A 299 22.39 -27.02 31.45
C LEU A 299 21.38 -26.82 32.61
N LYS A 300 20.22 -26.25 32.36
CA LYS A 300 19.14 -26.04 33.36
C LYS A 300 18.10 -27.15 33.37
N TYR A 301 18.24 -28.15 32.52
CA TYR A 301 17.38 -29.35 32.47
C TYR A 301 18.25 -30.62 32.71
#